data_220d517650fe2c6e359aef0de1503d3d
#
_entry.id   220d517650fe2c6e359aef0de1503d3d
#
_cell.length_a   1.000
_cell.length_b   1.000
_cell.length_c   1.000
_cell.angle_alpha   90.00
_cell.angle_beta   90.00
_cell.angle_gamma   90.00
#
_symmetry.space_group_name_H-M   'P 1'
#
loop_
_entity.id
_entity.type
_entity.pdbx_description
1 polymer ?
#
loop_
_entity_poly.entity_id
_entity_poly.type
_entity_poly.pdbx_seq_one_letter_code
_entity_poly.pdbx_strand_id
1 'polypeptide(L)'
;MADDTFSDMSLAWFRYGVIAPLLAPEPGKTLKERIGEQASRLWTLPDGRVKSIGFGTIEKWLYDYRQGGVDALKTRRRSDAGAFRGLDGDVAGAIDTLLAEHPKLRSHAVIDHLDSRGLPGSPPPSQSTLYRYIKSRRAVRKNAGDSVERRSFEAPYAGYLWQADIMYGPHLPVRLPNGRTRKQPTYLIALMDDHSRLLCHGQFHARQDLAAWLCCLENAVCKRGVPHRLYCDNGQVFTADQMREVAARLGVELLHTWVRDAAAKGKIERFLQKVRVGFLEPTMELSPPKSLAELDAAFQTWVENSHNHAVHSAFGDTPTRRFMETSSNLRPFPEDGGELFHCRLTRRVGKDGTFSLHGARYETDSGLVGSRVEVSYDLKEPERIYVRSDGKSVGRAFPVDLKANATRPRRGRETGREDSSHA
;
A
#
# COMPACT_ATOMS: atom_id res chain seq x y z
N MET A 1 -11.57 -12.08 23.56
CA MET A 1 -12.41 -12.57 24.71
C MET A 1 -11.99 -11.97 26.06
N ALA A 2 -10.73 -11.60 26.29
CA ALA A 2 -10.30 -10.98 27.56
C ALA A 2 -10.74 -9.51 27.72
N ASP A 3 -10.86 -8.76 26.62
CA ASP A 3 -11.23 -7.32 26.64
C ASP A 3 -12.71 -7.07 27.00
N ASP A 4 -13.59 -8.00 26.64
CA ASP A 4 -15.05 -7.92 26.88
C ASP A 4 -15.42 -8.18 28.35
N THR A 5 -14.66 -9.05 29.05
CA THR A 5 -14.87 -9.37 30.48
C THR A 5 -14.44 -8.25 31.40
N PHE A 6 -13.41 -7.50 31.03
CA PHE A 6 -12.94 -6.33 31.80
C PHE A 6 -13.94 -5.17 31.71
N SER A 7 -14.54 -4.97 30.54
CA SER A 7 -15.59 -3.96 30.30
C SER A 7 -16.89 -4.26 31.10
N ASP A 8 -17.31 -5.51 31.18
CA ASP A 8 -18.53 -5.91 31.92
C ASP A 8 -18.36 -5.77 33.45
N MET A 9 -17.16 -6.03 33.98
CA MET A 9 -16.87 -5.84 35.41
C MET A 9 -16.78 -4.35 35.78
N SER A 10 -16.15 -3.51 34.96
CA SER A 10 -16.06 -2.06 35.21
C SER A 10 -17.44 -1.43 35.24
N LEU A 11 -18.37 -1.86 34.38
CA LEU A 11 -19.75 -1.42 34.36
C LEU A 11 -20.54 -1.92 35.58
N ALA A 12 -20.30 -3.16 36.06
CA ALA A 12 -20.90 -3.69 37.26
C ALA A 12 -20.47 -2.93 38.52
N TRP A 13 -19.18 -2.59 38.63
CA TRP A 13 -18.67 -1.74 39.71
C TRP A 13 -19.23 -0.30 39.67
N PHE A 14 -19.36 0.28 38.49
CA PHE A 14 -20.03 1.56 38.34
C PHE A 14 -21.47 1.51 38.85
N ARG A 15 -22.29 0.51 38.43
CA ARG A 15 -23.67 0.32 38.89
C ARG A 15 -23.71 0.12 40.40
N TYR A 16 -22.81 -0.65 40.97
CA TYR A 16 -22.68 -0.79 42.41
C TYR A 16 -22.39 0.56 43.11
N GLY A 17 -21.47 1.38 42.59
CA GLY A 17 -21.18 2.69 43.13
C GLY A 17 -22.40 3.60 43.19
N VAL A 18 -23.30 3.53 42.20
CA VAL A 18 -24.55 4.28 42.19
C VAL A 18 -25.53 3.81 43.28
N ILE A 19 -25.65 2.50 43.53
CA ILE A 19 -26.58 1.92 44.49
C ILE A 19 -25.98 1.75 45.91
N ALA A 20 -24.68 1.80 46.06
CA ALA A 20 -24.01 1.57 47.36
C ALA A 20 -24.58 2.46 48.50
N PRO A 21 -24.84 3.78 48.30
CA PRO A 21 -25.46 4.60 49.31
C PRO A 21 -26.86 4.15 49.76
N LEU A 22 -27.57 3.36 48.93
CA LEU A 22 -28.92 2.88 49.15
C LEU A 22 -28.99 1.59 49.99
N LEU A 23 -27.85 0.92 50.21
CA LEU A 23 -27.78 -0.40 50.85
C LEU A 23 -27.96 -0.30 52.38
N ALA A 24 -27.48 0.80 52.98
CA ALA A 24 -27.67 1.08 54.40
C ALA A 24 -28.88 1.97 54.62
N PRO A 25 -29.71 1.75 55.66
CA PRO A 25 -30.82 2.65 55.98
C PRO A 25 -30.33 4.03 56.41
N GLU A 26 -31.05 5.09 56.04
CA GLU A 26 -30.79 6.46 56.48
C GLU A 26 -31.96 6.96 57.32
N PRO A 27 -31.74 7.40 58.57
CA PRO A 27 -32.82 7.90 59.46
C PRO A 27 -33.53 9.12 58.80
N GLY A 28 -34.89 9.05 58.82
CA GLY A 28 -35.74 10.17 58.36
C GLY A 28 -36.00 10.22 56.84
N LYS A 29 -35.41 9.31 56.03
CA LYS A 29 -35.69 9.26 54.58
C LYS A 29 -36.23 7.91 54.15
N THR A 30 -37.22 7.93 53.30
CA THR A 30 -37.72 6.72 52.63
C THR A 30 -36.77 6.24 51.52
N LEU A 31 -36.75 4.93 51.20
CA LEU A 31 -35.96 4.40 50.11
C LEU A 31 -36.28 5.09 48.77
N LYS A 32 -37.54 5.45 48.57
CA LYS A 32 -38.01 6.14 47.35
C LYS A 32 -37.39 7.51 47.20
N GLU A 33 -37.33 8.31 48.27
CA GLU A 33 -36.69 9.61 48.27
C GLU A 33 -35.18 9.49 47.96
N ARG A 34 -34.50 8.55 48.58
CA ARG A 34 -33.07 8.30 48.38
C ARG A 34 -32.75 7.85 46.96
N ILE A 35 -33.59 7.01 46.34
CA ILE A 35 -33.43 6.67 44.91
C ILE A 35 -33.61 7.92 44.05
N GLY A 36 -34.57 8.79 44.39
CA GLY A 36 -34.79 10.07 43.72
C GLY A 36 -33.57 10.99 43.77
N GLU A 37 -32.90 11.08 44.95
CA GLU A 37 -31.67 11.82 45.11
C GLU A 37 -30.52 11.29 44.23
N GLN A 38 -30.39 9.97 44.09
CA GLN A 38 -29.37 9.38 43.20
C GLN A 38 -29.74 9.62 41.73
N ALA A 39 -31.00 9.59 41.38
CA ALA A 39 -31.47 9.80 40.02
C ALA A 39 -31.31 11.26 39.55
N SER A 40 -31.31 12.23 40.49
CA SER A 40 -31.06 13.64 40.17
C SER A 40 -29.60 13.99 39.94
N ARG A 41 -28.66 13.07 40.28
CA ARG A 41 -27.23 13.28 40.10
C ARG A 41 -26.76 12.99 38.67
N LEU A 42 -25.72 13.68 38.25
CA LEU A 42 -24.95 13.35 37.05
C LEU A 42 -23.84 12.35 37.37
N TRP A 43 -23.79 11.30 36.60
CA TRP A 43 -22.84 10.20 36.77
C TRP A 43 -21.91 10.10 35.60
N THR A 44 -20.60 9.97 35.85
CA THR A 44 -19.60 9.69 34.82
C THR A 44 -19.50 8.17 34.63
N LEU A 45 -19.86 7.68 33.45
CA LEU A 45 -19.76 6.28 33.08
C LEU A 45 -18.29 5.85 32.91
N PRO A 46 -17.99 4.54 32.91
CA PRO A 46 -16.62 4.04 32.67
C PRO A 46 -16.06 4.43 31.30
N ASP A 47 -16.91 4.77 30.33
CA ASP A 47 -16.53 5.26 28.99
C ASP A 47 -16.30 6.79 28.93
N GLY A 48 -16.35 7.49 30.08
CA GLY A 48 -16.14 8.93 30.20
C GLY A 48 -17.39 9.79 29.92
N ARG A 49 -18.50 9.21 29.46
CA ARG A 49 -19.75 9.95 29.21
C ARG A 49 -20.43 10.33 30.53
N VAL A 50 -20.98 11.52 30.59
CA VAL A 50 -21.75 12.03 31.74
C VAL A 50 -23.23 12.00 31.41
N LYS A 51 -24.05 11.35 32.28
CA LYS A 51 -25.52 11.35 32.14
C LYS A 51 -26.22 11.12 33.48
N SER A 52 -27.52 11.48 33.56
CA SER A 52 -28.42 11.10 34.65
C SER A 52 -28.90 9.65 34.46
N ILE A 53 -29.18 8.98 35.57
CA ILE A 53 -29.69 7.60 35.59
C ILE A 53 -31.12 7.65 36.14
N GLY A 54 -32.08 7.16 35.34
CA GLY A 54 -33.47 7.20 35.73
C GLY A 54 -33.79 6.36 36.97
N PHE A 55 -34.78 6.82 37.76
CA PHE A 55 -35.28 6.21 39.00
C PHE A 55 -35.49 4.69 38.87
N GLY A 56 -36.25 4.23 37.87
CA GLY A 56 -36.53 2.81 37.67
C GLY A 56 -35.30 1.98 37.32
N THR A 57 -34.26 2.59 36.75
CA THR A 57 -32.99 1.90 36.45
C THR A 57 -32.22 1.66 37.76
N ILE A 58 -32.14 2.64 38.64
CA ILE A 58 -31.48 2.54 39.95
C ILE A 58 -32.24 1.54 40.83
N GLU A 59 -33.54 1.61 40.87
CA GLU A 59 -34.41 0.66 41.60
C GLU A 59 -34.19 -0.77 41.12
N LYS A 60 -34.14 -0.99 39.82
CA LYS A 60 -33.85 -2.30 39.24
C LYS A 60 -32.45 -2.79 39.61
N TRP A 61 -31.41 -1.96 39.54
CA TRP A 61 -30.05 -2.35 39.95
C TRP A 61 -30.00 -2.72 41.43
N LEU A 62 -30.67 -2.00 42.29
CA LEU A 62 -30.75 -2.30 43.70
C LEU A 62 -31.45 -3.64 43.96
N TYR A 63 -32.51 -3.94 43.23
CA TYR A 63 -33.19 -5.23 43.29
C TYR A 63 -32.27 -6.36 42.78
N ASP A 64 -31.66 -6.21 41.59
CA ASP A 64 -30.75 -7.20 41.00
C ASP A 64 -29.57 -7.49 41.94
N TYR A 65 -29.01 -6.46 42.56
CA TYR A 65 -27.91 -6.61 43.54
C TYR A 65 -28.36 -7.41 44.79
N ARG A 66 -29.52 -7.15 45.31
CA ARG A 66 -30.06 -7.90 46.47
C ARG A 66 -30.31 -9.37 46.19
N GLN A 67 -30.56 -9.71 44.93
CA GLN A 67 -30.79 -11.10 44.50
C GLN A 67 -29.49 -11.87 44.21
N GLY A 68 -28.47 -11.23 43.65
CA GLY A 68 -27.30 -11.94 43.18
C GLY A 68 -25.97 -11.18 43.30
N GLY A 69 -25.90 -10.15 44.16
CA GLY A 69 -24.69 -9.40 44.41
C GLY A 69 -24.17 -8.64 43.19
N VAL A 70 -22.87 -8.35 43.16
CA VAL A 70 -22.23 -7.60 42.08
C VAL A 70 -22.35 -8.34 40.74
N ASP A 71 -22.40 -9.66 40.74
CA ASP A 71 -22.50 -10.46 39.51
C ASP A 71 -23.85 -10.24 38.79
N ALA A 72 -24.91 -9.98 39.52
CA ALA A 72 -26.22 -9.66 38.94
C ALA A 72 -26.26 -8.27 38.27
N LEU A 73 -25.29 -7.40 38.59
CA LEU A 73 -25.12 -6.08 37.97
C LEU A 73 -24.33 -6.13 36.65
N LYS A 74 -23.77 -7.27 36.25
CA LYS A 74 -23.13 -7.44 34.93
C LYS A 74 -24.18 -7.28 33.82
N THR A 75 -23.67 -6.89 32.63
CA THR A 75 -24.55 -6.82 31.45
C THR A 75 -24.92 -8.22 31.00
N ARG A 76 -26.20 -8.60 31.12
CA ARG A 76 -26.65 -9.88 30.57
C ARG A 76 -26.75 -9.75 29.05
N ARG A 77 -25.89 -10.52 28.32
CA ARG A 77 -26.09 -10.70 26.88
C ARG A 77 -27.44 -11.36 26.66
N ARG A 78 -28.22 -10.84 25.68
CA ARG A 78 -29.46 -11.47 25.27
C ARG A 78 -29.13 -12.92 24.82
N SER A 79 -29.94 -13.89 25.25
CA SER A 79 -29.79 -15.29 24.85
C SER A 79 -29.98 -15.52 23.35
N ASP A 80 -30.59 -14.55 22.65
CA ASP A 80 -30.82 -14.52 21.22
C ASP A 80 -29.81 -13.62 20.44
N ALA A 81 -28.76 -13.17 21.10
CA ALA A 81 -27.73 -12.35 20.45
C ALA A 81 -27.05 -13.16 19.34
N GLY A 82 -27.22 -12.72 18.09
CA GLY A 82 -26.73 -13.42 16.90
C GLY A 82 -27.75 -14.34 16.22
N ALA A 83 -28.95 -14.57 16.80
CA ALA A 83 -30.02 -15.30 16.15
C ALA A 83 -30.73 -14.45 15.08
N PHE A 84 -31.01 -15.06 13.95
CA PHE A 84 -31.73 -14.45 12.83
C PHE A 84 -33.20 -14.92 12.88
N ARG A 85 -34.02 -14.37 13.80
CA ARG A 85 -35.39 -14.80 14.05
C ARG A 85 -36.32 -14.79 12.82
N GLY A 86 -36.04 -13.93 11.85
CA GLY A 86 -36.80 -13.84 10.59
C GLY A 86 -36.22 -14.67 9.46
N LEU A 87 -35.32 -15.59 9.74
CA LEU A 87 -34.71 -16.46 8.72
C LEU A 87 -35.11 -17.91 9.00
N ASP A 88 -35.79 -18.53 8.07
CA ASP A 88 -36.13 -19.95 8.11
C ASP A 88 -34.88 -20.82 8.05
N GLY A 89 -34.88 -21.98 8.70
CA GLY A 89 -33.81 -22.93 8.72
C GLY A 89 -33.45 -23.45 7.32
N ASP A 90 -34.44 -23.65 6.47
CA ASP A 90 -34.24 -24.14 5.10
C ASP A 90 -33.57 -23.07 4.23
N VAL A 91 -33.95 -21.80 4.37
CA VAL A 91 -33.31 -20.67 3.69
C VAL A 91 -31.88 -20.51 4.18
N ALA A 92 -31.65 -20.61 5.50
CA ALA A 92 -30.30 -20.54 6.06
C ALA A 92 -29.40 -21.66 5.54
N GLY A 93 -29.92 -22.89 5.48
CA GLY A 93 -29.21 -24.07 4.91
C GLY A 93 -28.88 -23.90 3.43
N ALA A 94 -29.82 -23.40 2.63
CA ALA A 94 -29.59 -23.13 1.21
C ALA A 94 -28.51 -22.07 0.98
N ILE A 95 -28.50 -20.99 1.80
CA ILE A 95 -27.43 -19.99 1.77
C ILE A 95 -26.08 -20.61 2.12
N ASP A 96 -26.03 -21.43 3.17
CA ASP A 96 -24.79 -22.07 3.64
C ASP A 96 -24.21 -23.03 2.60
N THR A 97 -25.07 -23.80 1.94
CA THR A 97 -24.68 -24.71 0.84
C THR A 97 -24.14 -23.93 -0.34
N LEU A 98 -24.88 -22.91 -0.79
CA LEU A 98 -24.45 -22.08 -1.92
C LEU A 98 -23.13 -21.34 -1.65
N LEU A 99 -22.93 -20.84 -0.43
CA LEU A 99 -21.67 -20.24 -0.02
C LEU A 99 -20.54 -21.27 0.12
N ALA A 100 -20.84 -22.57 0.38
CA ALA A 100 -19.85 -23.63 0.41
C ALA A 100 -19.33 -23.96 -0.98
N GLU A 101 -20.25 -24.11 -1.93
CA GLU A 101 -19.96 -24.47 -3.31
C GLU A 101 -19.33 -23.27 -4.06
N HIS A 102 -19.79 -22.06 -3.77
CA HIS A 102 -19.39 -20.83 -4.46
C HIS A 102 -18.93 -19.73 -3.50
N PRO A 103 -17.78 -19.87 -2.82
CA PRO A 103 -17.34 -18.93 -1.76
C PRO A 103 -17.08 -17.50 -2.25
N LYS A 104 -16.83 -17.32 -3.55
CA LYS A 104 -16.58 -16.00 -4.18
C LYS A 104 -17.82 -15.29 -4.68
N LEU A 105 -18.99 -15.95 -4.67
CA LEU A 105 -20.23 -15.38 -5.17
C LEU A 105 -20.61 -14.14 -4.34
N ARG A 106 -20.94 -13.01 -4.98
CA ARG A 106 -21.33 -11.78 -4.27
C ARG A 106 -22.68 -11.94 -3.57
N SER A 107 -22.93 -11.19 -2.48
CA SER A 107 -24.13 -11.36 -1.65
C SER A 107 -25.43 -11.15 -2.42
N HIS A 108 -25.49 -10.17 -3.34
CA HIS A 108 -26.67 -9.98 -4.19
C HIS A 108 -26.91 -11.19 -5.09
N ALA A 109 -25.86 -11.74 -5.72
CA ALA A 109 -26.01 -12.90 -6.59
C ALA A 109 -26.43 -14.17 -5.84
N VAL A 110 -26.10 -14.30 -4.53
CA VAL A 110 -26.65 -15.35 -3.66
C VAL A 110 -28.14 -15.16 -3.48
N ILE A 111 -28.57 -13.95 -3.23
CA ILE A 111 -30.00 -13.61 -3.02
C ILE A 111 -30.77 -13.80 -4.31
N ASP A 112 -30.29 -13.26 -5.44
CA ASP A 112 -30.93 -13.38 -6.75
C ASP A 112 -31.09 -14.85 -7.18
N HIS A 113 -30.07 -15.68 -6.87
CA HIS A 113 -30.16 -17.13 -7.15
C HIS A 113 -31.21 -17.84 -6.31
N LEU A 114 -31.36 -17.45 -5.04
CA LEU A 114 -32.38 -18.02 -4.15
C LEU A 114 -33.77 -17.53 -4.54
N ASP A 115 -33.92 -16.26 -4.88
CA ASP A 115 -35.21 -15.68 -5.33
C ASP A 115 -35.68 -16.35 -6.63
N SER A 116 -34.77 -16.64 -7.56
CA SER A 116 -35.10 -17.34 -8.83
C SER A 116 -35.60 -18.78 -8.65
N ARG A 117 -35.24 -19.41 -7.50
CA ARG A 117 -35.66 -20.78 -7.17
C ARG A 117 -36.88 -20.84 -6.26
N GLY A 118 -37.40 -19.68 -5.85
CA GLY A 118 -38.49 -19.56 -4.86
C GLY A 118 -37.95 -19.79 -3.46
N LEU A 119 -37.83 -18.71 -2.67
CA LEU A 119 -37.44 -18.82 -1.26
C LEU A 119 -38.47 -19.62 -0.47
N PRO A 120 -38.09 -20.69 0.24
CA PRO A 120 -38.97 -21.37 1.16
C PRO A 120 -39.29 -20.42 2.32
N GLY A 121 -40.54 -20.48 2.80
CA GLY A 121 -41.00 -19.71 3.97
C GLY A 121 -42.02 -18.62 3.63
N SER A 122 -42.97 -18.46 4.52
CA SER A 122 -44.02 -17.43 4.45
C SER A 122 -44.17 -16.77 5.82
N PRO A 123 -43.87 -15.48 5.92
CA PRO A 123 -43.43 -14.52 4.87
C PRO A 123 -41.94 -14.65 4.54
N PRO A 124 -41.54 -14.25 3.33
CA PRO A 124 -40.13 -14.31 2.92
C PRO A 124 -39.27 -13.38 3.80
N PRO A 125 -38.01 -13.76 4.12
CA PRO A 125 -37.14 -12.94 4.95
C PRO A 125 -36.77 -11.63 4.22
N SER A 126 -36.66 -10.53 4.99
CA SER A 126 -36.25 -9.26 4.40
C SER A 126 -34.82 -9.33 3.83
N GLN A 127 -34.56 -8.60 2.73
CA GLN A 127 -33.21 -8.52 2.13
C GLN A 127 -32.14 -8.14 3.15
N SER A 128 -32.43 -7.21 4.07
CA SER A 128 -31.49 -6.82 5.12
C SER A 128 -31.13 -7.98 6.06
N THR A 129 -32.08 -8.89 6.34
CA THR A 129 -31.83 -10.11 7.14
C THR A 129 -30.93 -11.07 6.38
N LEU A 130 -31.18 -11.29 5.08
CA LEU A 130 -30.34 -12.13 4.21
C LEU A 130 -28.93 -11.59 4.13
N TYR A 131 -28.73 -10.28 3.87
CA TYR A 131 -27.40 -9.67 3.83
C TYR A 131 -26.65 -9.80 5.15
N ARG A 132 -27.31 -9.59 6.30
CA ARG A 132 -26.69 -9.76 7.62
C ARG A 132 -26.29 -11.20 7.88
N TYR A 133 -27.14 -12.16 7.50
CA TYR A 133 -26.84 -13.59 7.63
C TYR A 133 -25.62 -13.98 6.78
N ILE A 134 -25.64 -13.67 5.49
CA ILE A 134 -24.50 -13.95 4.58
C ILE A 134 -23.21 -13.32 5.10
N LYS A 135 -23.27 -12.08 5.60
CA LYS A 135 -22.12 -11.40 6.20
C LYS A 135 -21.59 -12.14 7.44
N SER A 136 -22.48 -12.61 8.32
CA SER A 136 -22.10 -13.36 9.53
C SER A 136 -21.44 -14.70 9.17
N ARG A 137 -21.99 -15.43 8.19
CA ARG A 137 -21.43 -16.72 7.73
C ARG A 137 -20.06 -16.57 7.07
N ARG A 138 -19.86 -15.51 6.31
CA ARG A 138 -18.55 -15.18 5.73
C ARG A 138 -17.53 -14.79 6.80
N ALA A 139 -17.93 -14.07 7.83
CA ALA A 139 -17.05 -13.73 8.96
C ALA A 139 -16.62 -15.00 9.71
N VAL A 140 -17.53 -15.93 9.97
CA VAL A 140 -17.22 -17.24 10.61
C VAL A 140 -16.26 -18.05 9.73
N ARG A 141 -16.50 -18.12 8.41
CA ARG A 141 -15.60 -18.84 7.49
C ARG A 141 -14.24 -18.19 7.36
N LYS A 142 -14.18 -16.86 7.32
CA LYS A 142 -12.91 -16.13 7.31
C LYS A 142 -12.08 -16.40 8.57
N ASN A 143 -12.75 -16.64 9.70
CA ASN A 143 -12.08 -16.98 10.96
C ASN A 143 -11.75 -18.48 11.07
N ALA A 144 -12.47 -19.37 10.35
CA ALA A 144 -12.28 -20.81 10.37
C ALA A 144 -11.34 -21.35 9.28
N GLY A 145 -11.19 -20.61 8.17
CA GLY A 145 -10.32 -20.95 7.05
C GLY A 145 -9.06 -20.11 7.02
N ASP A 146 -7.90 -20.76 7.10
CA ASP A 146 -6.57 -20.16 6.99
C ASP A 146 -6.25 -19.08 8.05
N SER A 147 -6.26 -19.44 9.32
CA SER A 147 -5.39 -18.77 10.28
C SER A 147 -3.94 -19.23 10.04
N VAL A 148 -3.35 -18.87 8.91
CA VAL A 148 -1.90 -18.68 8.87
C VAL A 148 -1.64 -17.65 9.97
N GLU A 149 -0.90 -18.05 11.01
CA GLU A 149 -0.56 -17.20 12.13
C GLU A 149 0.15 -15.96 11.59
N ARG A 150 -0.62 -14.88 11.38
CA ARG A 150 -0.11 -13.63 10.85
C ARG A 150 0.49 -12.84 11.99
N ARG A 151 1.80 -12.98 12.15
CA ARG A 151 2.54 -12.15 13.11
C ARG A 151 2.70 -10.75 12.52
N SER A 152 2.37 -9.74 13.33
CA SER A 152 2.69 -8.36 13.01
C SER A 152 4.21 -8.24 12.86
N PHE A 153 4.69 -7.91 11.67
CA PHE A 153 6.11 -7.72 11.37
C PHE A 153 6.43 -6.23 11.27
N GLU A 154 7.58 -5.85 11.79
CA GLU A 154 8.19 -4.54 11.60
C GLU A 154 9.69 -4.71 11.40
N ALA A 155 10.26 -4.00 10.44
CA ALA A 155 11.70 -4.01 10.20
C ALA A 155 12.45 -3.48 11.44
N PRO A 156 13.62 -4.05 11.79
CA PRO A 156 14.32 -3.71 13.03
C PRO A 156 14.89 -2.28 13.06
N TYR A 157 15.22 -1.71 11.89
CA TYR A 157 15.81 -0.36 11.75
C TYR A 157 15.50 0.22 10.37
N ALA A 158 15.68 1.52 10.21
CA ALA A 158 15.51 2.23 8.95
C ALA A 158 16.47 1.72 7.87
N GLY A 159 15.99 1.55 6.65
CA GLY A 159 16.77 1.00 5.54
C GLY A 159 16.89 -0.52 5.54
N TYR A 160 16.36 -1.24 6.54
CA TYR A 160 16.35 -2.71 6.50
C TYR A 160 15.43 -3.24 5.41
N LEU A 161 14.22 -2.71 5.33
CA LEU A 161 13.21 -3.11 4.35
C LEU A 161 12.45 -1.89 3.84
N TRP A 162 12.42 -1.70 2.53
CA TRP A 162 11.49 -0.77 1.90
C TRP A 162 10.36 -1.52 1.25
N GLN A 163 9.15 -0.95 1.32
CA GLN A 163 7.98 -1.40 0.58
C GLN A 163 7.74 -0.48 -0.60
N ALA A 164 7.45 -1.05 -1.75
CA ALA A 164 7.16 -0.29 -2.96
C ALA A 164 5.82 -0.69 -3.57
N ASP A 165 5.12 0.32 -4.10
CA ASP A 165 3.84 0.11 -4.78
C ASP A 165 3.54 1.22 -5.79
N ILE A 166 2.64 0.94 -6.73
CA ILE A 166 2.20 1.87 -7.76
C ILE A 166 0.69 2.07 -7.65
N MET A 167 0.26 3.33 -7.53
CA MET A 167 -1.15 3.71 -7.45
C MET A 167 -1.57 4.52 -8.67
N TYR A 168 -2.75 4.24 -9.20
CA TYR A 168 -3.39 5.11 -10.19
C TYR A 168 -3.71 6.47 -9.57
N GLY A 169 -3.18 7.53 -10.19
CA GLY A 169 -3.45 8.91 -9.86
C GLY A 169 -4.60 9.52 -10.70
N PRO A 170 -4.82 10.84 -10.62
CA PRO A 170 -5.84 11.52 -11.40
C PRO A 170 -5.48 11.57 -12.89
N HIS A 171 -6.51 11.79 -13.71
CA HIS A 171 -6.31 12.10 -15.13
C HIS A 171 -6.07 13.60 -15.29
N LEU A 172 -4.93 13.95 -15.89
CA LEU A 172 -4.57 15.34 -16.15
C LEU A 172 -4.75 15.73 -17.62
N PRO A 173 -5.10 17.00 -17.91
CA PRO A 173 -5.19 17.49 -19.27
C PRO A 173 -3.79 17.62 -19.89
N VAL A 174 -3.55 16.99 -21.03
CA VAL A 174 -2.32 17.13 -21.81
C VAL A 174 -2.65 17.73 -23.17
N ARG A 175 -1.97 18.82 -23.53
CA ARG A 175 -2.12 19.45 -24.84
C ARG A 175 -1.30 18.69 -25.88
N LEU A 176 -1.97 18.19 -26.90
CA LEU A 176 -1.35 17.49 -28.03
C LEU A 176 -0.77 18.48 -29.05
N PRO A 177 0.20 18.05 -29.90
CA PRO A 177 0.78 18.91 -30.96
C PRO A 177 -0.26 19.49 -31.92
N ASN A 178 -1.39 18.81 -32.09
CA ASN A 178 -2.50 19.27 -32.94
C ASN A 178 -3.44 20.28 -32.24
N GLY A 179 -3.07 20.79 -31.06
CA GLY A 179 -3.82 21.73 -30.25
C GLY A 179 -4.98 21.17 -29.45
N ARG A 180 -5.32 19.89 -29.62
CA ARG A 180 -6.38 19.23 -28.85
C ARG A 180 -5.89 18.87 -27.45
N THR A 181 -6.80 18.89 -26.47
CA THR A 181 -6.51 18.43 -25.10
C THR A 181 -7.00 16.99 -24.92
N ARG A 182 -6.15 16.13 -24.39
CA ARG A 182 -6.48 14.75 -24.01
C ARG A 182 -6.28 14.58 -22.51
N LYS A 183 -7.18 13.86 -21.84
CA LYS A 183 -6.98 13.41 -20.46
C LYS A 183 -6.03 12.22 -20.46
N GLN A 184 -4.92 12.32 -19.72
CA GLN A 184 -3.92 11.28 -19.58
C GLN A 184 -3.91 10.80 -18.13
N PRO A 185 -3.91 9.46 -17.85
CA PRO A 185 -3.75 8.93 -16.52
C PRO A 185 -2.37 9.28 -15.96
N THR A 186 -2.29 9.41 -14.65
CA THR A 186 -1.02 9.51 -13.93
C THR A 186 -0.85 8.33 -12.98
N TYR A 187 0.37 8.07 -12.54
CA TYR A 187 0.72 6.95 -11.70
C TYR A 187 1.65 7.44 -10.59
N LEU A 188 1.28 7.23 -9.34
CA LEU A 188 2.16 7.47 -8.21
C LEU A 188 2.99 6.21 -7.96
N ILE A 189 4.29 6.34 -8.09
CA ILE A 189 5.26 5.33 -7.65
C ILE A 189 5.73 5.75 -6.26
N ALA A 190 5.65 4.88 -5.27
CA ALA A 190 5.97 5.18 -3.88
C ALA A 190 6.90 4.12 -3.28
N LEU A 191 7.94 4.58 -2.57
CA LEU A 191 8.86 3.75 -1.80
C LEU A 191 8.85 4.23 -0.34
N MET A 192 8.48 3.34 0.57
CA MET A 192 8.32 3.63 2.00
C MET A 192 9.18 2.72 2.84
N ASP A 193 9.87 3.27 3.82
CA ASP A 193 10.60 2.51 4.82
C ASP A 193 9.66 1.78 5.78
N ASP A 194 9.84 0.47 5.93
CA ASP A 194 8.96 -0.38 6.74
C ASP A 194 9.07 -0.07 8.24
N HIS A 195 10.26 0.28 8.73
CA HIS A 195 10.51 0.59 10.13
C HIS A 195 9.85 1.91 10.55
N SER A 196 10.21 2.99 9.87
CA SER A 196 9.83 4.35 10.24
C SER A 196 8.52 4.81 9.63
N ARG A 197 8.01 4.16 8.60
CA ARG A 197 6.91 4.62 7.75
C ARG A 197 7.25 5.89 6.95
N LEU A 198 8.51 6.31 6.93
CA LEU A 198 8.95 7.43 6.12
C LEU A 198 8.72 7.12 4.64
N LEU A 199 8.13 8.03 3.91
CA LEU A 199 8.16 7.96 2.45
C LEU A 199 9.56 8.36 1.99
N CYS A 200 10.35 7.36 1.57
CA CYS A 200 11.71 7.57 1.09
C CYS A 200 11.73 8.42 -0.17
N HIS A 201 10.85 8.07 -1.11
CA HIS A 201 10.50 8.87 -2.27
C HIS A 201 9.15 8.43 -2.83
N GLY A 202 8.43 9.37 -3.40
CA GLY A 202 7.22 9.11 -4.18
C GLY A 202 7.11 10.17 -5.24
N GLN A 203 6.70 9.80 -6.46
CA GLN A 203 6.62 10.70 -7.58
C GLN A 203 5.49 10.31 -8.53
N PHE A 204 4.78 11.31 -9.05
CA PHE A 204 3.80 11.09 -10.09
C PHE A 204 4.45 11.03 -11.47
N HIS A 205 4.08 10.02 -12.24
CA HIS A 205 4.57 9.79 -13.61
C HIS A 205 3.41 9.69 -14.59
N ALA A 206 3.68 10.03 -15.85
CA ALA A 206 2.73 9.83 -16.95
C ALA A 206 2.60 8.37 -17.41
N ARG A 207 3.53 7.52 -16.98
CA ARG A 207 3.61 6.09 -17.32
C ARG A 207 4.06 5.28 -16.10
N GLN A 208 3.67 4.01 -16.06
CA GLN A 208 4.11 3.05 -15.04
C GLN A 208 5.08 2.03 -15.65
N ASP A 209 6.08 2.52 -16.36
CA ASP A 209 7.08 1.66 -17.00
C ASP A 209 8.37 1.55 -16.15
N LEU A 210 9.29 0.72 -16.62
CA LEU A 210 10.55 0.49 -15.92
C LEU A 210 11.39 1.77 -15.77
N ALA A 211 11.34 2.68 -16.75
CA ALA A 211 12.07 3.95 -16.68
C ALA A 211 11.56 4.83 -15.53
N ALA A 212 10.24 4.98 -15.41
CA ALA A 212 9.62 5.72 -14.29
C ALA A 212 9.96 5.09 -12.94
N TRP A 213 9.92 3.75 -12.87
CA TRP A 213 10.26 3.02 -11.66
C TRP A 213 11.73 3.21 -11.24
N LEU A 214 12.67 3.00 -12.16
CA LEU A 214 14.09 3.16 -11.87
C LEU A 214 14.45 4.60 -11.51
N CYS A 215 13.83 5.58 -12.16
CA CYS A 215 13.96 6.99 -11.79
C CYS A 215 13.52 7.25 -10.34
N CYS A 216 12.37 6.70 -9.94
CA CYS A 216 11.87 6.85 -8.58
C CYS A 216 12.76 6.14 -7.55
N LEU A 217 13.24 4.93 -7.85
CA LEU A 217 14.17 4.19 -6.99
C LEU A 217 15.51 4.91 -6.82
N GLU A 218 16.09 5.43 -7.91
CA GLU A 218 17.33 6.20 -7.87
C GLU A 218 17.20 7.44 -6.98
N ASN A 219 16.12 8.22 -7.16
CA ASN A 219 15.83 9.37 -6.31
C ASN A 219 15.66 8.98 -4.83
N ALA A 220 15.05 7.82 -4.55
CA ALA A 220 14.91 7.32 -3.19
C ALA A 220 16.26 6.97 -2.56
N VAL A 221 17.12 6.21 -3.25
CA VAL A 221 18.43 5.80 -2.72
C VAL A 221 19.39 6.97 -2.59
N CYS A 222 19.34 7.94 -3.50
CA CYS A 222 20.12 9.18 -3.39
C CYS A 222 19.76 9.99 -2.16
N LYS A 223 18.48 10.06 -1.82
CA LYS A 223 17.98 10.85 -0.68
C LYS A 223 18.14 10.15 0.67
N ARG A 224 17.97 8.82 0.72
CA ARG A 224 17.76 8.07 1.97
C ARG A 224 18.73 6.90 2.16
N GLY A 225 19.70 6.72 1.26
CA GLY A 225 20.61 5.57 1.26
C GLY A 225 19.99 4.33 0.65
N VAL A 226 20.78 3.27 0.52
CA VAL A 226 20.40 2.02 -0.15
C VAL A 226 19.79 1.05 0.86
N PRO A 227 18.55 0.55 0.66
CA PRO A 227 17.95 -0.43 1.56
C PRO A 227 18.66 -1.80 1.44
N HIS A 228 18.52 -2.63 2.47
CA HIS A 228 18.97 -4.03 2.38
C HIS A 228 18.00 -4.87 1.55
N ARG A 229 16.71 -4.60 1.67
CA ARG A 229 15.63 -5.35 1.04
C ARG A 229 14.60 -4.42 0.44
N LEU A 230 14.03 -4.85 -0.68
CA LEU A 230 12.94 -4.15 -1.35
C LEU A 230 11.78 -5.11 -1.61
N TYR A 231 10.65 -4.84 -0.99
CA TYR A 231 9.44 -5.64 -1.11
C TYR A 231 8.49 -5.04 -2.15
N CYS A 232 8.27 -5.77 -3.23
CA CYS A 232 7.46 -5.38 -4.38
C CYS A 232 6.34 -6.40 -4.65
N ASP A 233 5.35 -6.02 -5.45
CA ASP A 233 4.43 -7.00 -6.02
C ASP A 233 5.07 -7.77 -7.20
N ASN A 234 4.27 -8.67 -7.81
CA ASN A 234 4.70 -9.44 -8.99
C ASN A 234 4.39 -8.70 -10.31
N GLY A 235 4.23 -7.39 -10.29
CA GLY A 235 4.01 -6.58 -11.49
C GLY A 235 5.18 -6.69 -12.47
N GLN A 236 4.90 -6.56 -13.76
CA GLN A 236 5.90 -6.72 -14.84
C GLN A 236 7.13 -5.82 -14.64
N VAL A 237 6.96 -4.62 -14.10
CA VAL A 237 8.06 -3.68 -13.84
C VAL A 237 9.03 -4.22 -12.79
N PHE A 238 8.52 -4.88 -11.74
CA PHE A 238 9.32 -5.40 -10.64
C PHE A 238 10.00 -6.75 -10.95
N THR A 239 9.50 -7.48 -11.94
CA THR A 239 10.05 -8.77 -12.38
C THR A 239 10.97 -8.66 -13.58
N ALA A 240 11.15 -7.46 -14.15
CA ALA A 240 12.02 -7.21 -15.28
C ALA A 240 13.48 -7.56 -14.96
N ASP A 241 14.17 -8.18 -15.91
CA ASP A 241 15.57 -8.58 -15.72
C ASP A 241 16.49 -7.39 -15.40
N GLN A 242 16.24 -6.24 -16.02
CA GLN A 242 16.96 -5.00 -15.74
C GLN A 242 16.77 -4.51 -14.29
N MET A 243 15.56 -4.68 -13.72
CA MET A 243 15.32 -4.37 -12.31
C MET A 243 16.14 -5.28 -11.40
N ARG A 244 16.21 -6.60 -11.71
CA ARG A 244 17.02 -7.56 -10.96
C ARG A 244 18.50 -7.21 -11.03
N GLU A 245 18.98 -6.80 -12.21
CA GLU A 245 20.37 -6.39 -12.41
C GLU A 245 20.72 -5.14 -11.59
N VAL A 246 19.87 -4.12 -11.60
CA VAL A 246 20.05 -2.90 -10.79
C VAL A 246 20.05 -3.24 -9.30
N ALA A 247 19.09 -4.04 -8.83
CA ALA A 247 19.03 -4.47 -7.44
C ALA A 247 20.28 -5.25 -7.02
N ALA A 248 20.77 -6.16 -7.87
CA ALA A 248 21.99 -6.92 -7.60
C ALA A 248 23.20 -6.01 -7.49
N ARG A 249 23.36 -5.02 -8.39
CA ARG A 249 24.46 -4.04 -8.34
C ARG A 249 24.39 -3.16 -7.09
N LEU A 250 23.19 -2.79 -6.64
CA LEU A 250 22.97 -2.06 -5.39
C LEU A 250 23.15 -2.95 -4.15
N GLY A 251 23.25 -4.27 -4.30
CA GLY A 251 23.26 -5.23 -3.20
C GLY A 251 21.93 -5.22 -2.43
N VAL A 252 20.80 -5.07 -3.14
CA VAL A 252 19.44 -5.07 -2.59
C VAL A 252 18.79 -6.42 -2.87
N GLU A 253 18.31 -7.08 -1.82
CA GLU A 253 17.52 -8.31 -1.93
C GLU A 253 16.09 -7.96 -2.35
N LEU A 254 15.64 -8.46 -3.52
CA LEU A 254 14.28 -8.29 -3.99
C LEU A 254 13.38 -9.36 -3.37
N LEU A 255 12.37 -8.91 -2.66
CA LEU A 255 11.32 -9.75 -2.09
C LEU A 255 10.02 -9.50 -2.85
N HIS A 256 9.42 -10.58 -3.37
CA HIS A 256 8.14 -10.50 -4.06
C HIS A 256 7.01 -11.06 -3.19
N THR A 257 5.82 -10.47 -3.31
CA THR A 257 4.63 -10.99 -2.62
C THR A 257 4.34 -12.42 -3.07
N TRP A 258 4.15 -13.34 -2.10
CA TRP A 258 3.55 -14.63 -2.41
C TRP A 258 2.13 -14.39 -2.93
N VAL A 259 1.75 -15.17 -3.94
CA VAL A 259 0.37 -15.13 -4.48
C VAL A 259 -0.60 -15.37 -3.31
N ARG A 260 -1.38 -14.32 -2.93
CA ARG A 260 -2.37 -14.25 -1.84
C ARG A 260 -1.89 -13.71 -0.47
N ASP A 261 -0.68 -13.17 -0.33
CA ASP A 261 -0.28 -12.50 0.92
C ASP A 261 -0.41 -10.97 0.85
N ALA A 262 -1.66 -10.50 0.68
CA ALA A 262 -1.98 -9.06 0.66
C ALA A 262 -1.66 -8.35 1.99
N ALA A 263 -1.55 -9.08 3.11
CA ALA A 263 -1.31 -8.48 4.42
C ALA A 263 0.12 -7.96 4.60
N ALA A 264 1.09 -8.51 3.87
CA ALA A 264 2.48 -8.11 3.95
C ALA A 264 2.71 -6.67 3.42
N LYS A 265 1.87 -6.18 2.50
CA LYS A 265 1.89 -4.80 1.95
C LYS A 265 0.98 -3.81 2.68
N GLY A 266 0.28 -4.23 3.73
CA GLY A 266 -0.73 -3.41 4.40
C GLY A 266 -0.26 -2.04 4.90
N LYS A 267 1.05 -1.84 5.05
CA LYS A 267 1.63 -0.56 5.49
C LYS A 267 1.65 0.46 4.35
N ILE A 268 2.20 0.09 3.19
CA ILE A 268 2.22 0.98 2.02
C ILE A 268 0.81 1.18 1.44
N GLU A 269 -0.06 0.15 1.50
CA GLU A 269 -1.46 0.28 1.10
C GLU A 269 -2.21 1.33 1.93
N ARG A 270 -2.00 1.36 3.26
CA ARG A 270 -2.55 2.41 4.15
C ARG A 270 -1.99 3.79 3.82
N PHE A 271 -0.71 3.88 3.49
CA PHE A 271 -0.12 5.13 3.02
C PHE A 271 -0.78 5.60 1.73
N LEU A 272 -0.93 4.73 0.73
CA LEU A 272 -1.59 5.08 -0.54
C LEU A 272 -3.07 5.45 -0.34
N GLN A 273 -3.77 4.81 0.61
CA GLN A 273 -5.11 5.22 1.00
C GLN A 273 -5.11 6.63 1.63
N LYS A 274 -4.13 6.94 2.50
CA LYS A 274 -3.96 8.29 3.07
C LYS A 274 -3.68 9.32 1.98
N VAL A 275 -2.87 8.99 0.97
CA VAL A 275 -2.64 9.86 -0.19
C VAL A 275 -3.94 10.11 -0.95
N ARG A 276 -4.74 9.09 -1.19
CA ARG A 276 -6.02 9.23 -1.92
C ARG A 276 -6.98 10.18 -1.20
N VAL A 277 -7.23 9.92 0.09
CA VAL A 277 -8.23 10.68 0.86
C VAL A 277 -7.69 12.02 1.37
N GLY A 278 -6.43 12.05 1.83
CA GLY A 278 -5.86 13.22 2.49
C GLY A 278 -5.14 14.19 1.54
N PHE A 279 -4.77 13.74 0.34
CA PHE A 279 -4.10 14.58 -0.65
C PHE A 279 -4.90 14.70 -1.95
N LEU A 280 -5.18 13.59 -2.64
CA LEU A 280 -5.77 13.68 -3.99
C LEU A 280 -7.19 14.23 -3.98
N GLU A 281 -8.07 13.74 -3.11
CA GLU A 281 -9.46 14.21 -3.05
C GLU A 281 -9.53 15.72 -2.78
N PRO A 282 -8.89 16.28 -1.73
CA PRO A 282 -8.91 17.73 -1.51
C PRO A 282 -8.22 18.53 -2.61
N THR A 283 -7.10 18.04 -3.15
CA THR A 283 -6.35 18.75 -4.19
C THR A 283 -7.16 18.86 -5.48
N MET A 284 -7.81 17.76 -5.89
CA MET A 284 -8.60 17.73 -7.12
C MET A 284 -9.89 18.55 -7.00
N GLU A 285 -10.44 18.68 -5.80
CA GLU A 285 -11.67 19.45 -5.55
C GLU A 285 -11.38 20.95 -5.39
N LEU A 286 -10.36 21.32 -4.61
CA LEU A 286 -10.11 22.71 -4.22
C LEU A 286 -9.12 23.45 -5.14
N SER A 287 -8.12 22.73 -5.67
CA SER A 287 -7.02 23.30 -6.45
C SER A 287 -6.51 22.30 -7.49
N PRO A 288 -7.30 21.94 -8.49
CA PRO A 288 -6.93 20.90 -9.45
C PRO A 288 -5.67 21.30 -10.22
N PRO A 289 -4.60 20.46 -10.21
CA PRO A 289 -3.36 20.75 -10.91
C PRO A 289 -3.56 20.70 -12.42
N LYS A 290 -2.92 21.64 -13.12
CA LYS A 290 -3.00 21.76 -14.59
C LYS A 290 -1.93 20.94 -15.31
N SER A 291 -0.92 20.46 -14.58
CA SER A 291 0.19 19.70 -15.14
C SER A 291 0.69 18.63 -14.17
N LEU A 292 1.43 17.66 -14.70
CA LEU A 292 2.10 16.63 -13.89
C LEU A 292 3.10 17.25 -12.90
N ALA A 293 3.81 18.29 -13.31
CA ALA A 293 4.77 18.99 -12.47
C ALA A 293 4.09 19.70 -11.28
N GLU A 294 2.94 20.35 -11.51
CA GLU A 294 2.16 20.95 -10.42
C GLU A 294 1.61 19.91 -9.45
N LEU A 295 1.09 18.78 -9.97
CA LEU A 295 0.62 17.67 -9.14
C LEU A 295 1.75 17.12 -8.27
N ASP A 296 2.92 16.90 -8.86
CA ASP A 296 4.07 16.33 -8.15
C ASP A 296 4.62 17.31 -7.11
N ALA A 297 4.76 18.59 -7.43
CA ALA A 297 5.19 19.62 -6.49
C ALA A 297 4.25 19.74 -5.28
N ALA A 298 2.93 19.72 -5.51
CA ALA A 298 1.95 19.73 -4.44
C ALA A 298 2.06 18.45 -3.58
N PHE A 299 2.29 17.29 -4.20
CA PHE A 299 2.49 16.04 -3.49
C PHE A 299 3.74 16.04 -2.62
N GLN A 300 4.89 16.51 -3.13
CA GLN A 300 6.12 16.63 -2.35
C GLN A 300 5.90 17.51 -1.10
N THR A 301 5.24 18.66 -1.26
CA THR A 301 4.90 19.54 -0.15
C THR A 301 3.99 18.85 0.88
N TRP A 302 2.98 18.14 0.42
CA TRP A 302 2.07 17.39 1.30
C TRP A 302 2.78 16.27 2.05
N VAL A 303 3.66 15.51 1.37
CA VAL A 303 4.45 14.43 1.98
C VAL A 303 5.27 14.95 3.14
N GLU A 304 6.03 16.02 2.94
CA GLU A 304 6.88 16.56 3.99
C GLU A 304 6.06 17.11 5.15
N ASN A 305 5.00 17.88 4.89
CA ASN A 305 4.23 18.54 5.96
C ASN A 305 3.24 17.62 6.66
N SER A 306 2.56 16.73 5.92
CA SER A 306 1.39 15.98 6.41
C SER A 306 1.65 14.48 6.60
N HIS A 307 2.81 13.98 6.18
CA HIS A 307 3.15 12.57 6.37
C HIS A 307 4.49 12.40 7.09
N ASN A 308 5.60 12.86 6.52
CA ASN A 308 6.93 12.60 7.06
C ASN A 308 7.17 13.28 8.43
N HIS A 309 6.58 14.45 8.64
CA HIS A 309 6.70 15.22 9.90
C HIS A 309 5.43 15.19 10.77
N ALA A 310 4.39 14.50 10.38
CA ALA A 310 3.20 14.31 11.21
C ALA A 310 3.37 13.13 12.16
N VAL A 311 2.83 13.28 13.41
CA VAL A 311 2.84 12.18 14.39
C VAL A 311 2.04 11.00 13.87
N HIS A 312 2.67 9.83 13.82
CA HIS A 312 2.06 8.59 13.36
C HIS A 312 1.45 7.84 14.55
N SER A 313 0.14 7.50 14.46
CA SER A 313 -0.63 6.91 15.56
C SER A 313 -0.12 5.56 16.07
N ALA A 314 0.60 4.79 15.24
CA ALA A 314 1.07 3.46 15.63
C ALA A 314 2.26 3.49 16.62
N PHE A 315 3.05 4.57 16.63
CA PHE A 315 4.25 4.67 17.49
C PHE A 315 4.41 6.02 18.18
N GLY A 316 3.48 6.97 17.99
CA GLY A 316 3.45 8.23 18.76
C GLY A 316 4.55 9.24 18.41
N ASP A 317 5.26 9.05 17.30
CA ASP A 317 6.35 9.93 16.85
C ASP A 317 6.25 10.18 15.34
N THR A 318 7.11 11.04 14.79
CA THR A 318 7.13 11.33 13.34
C THR A 318 7.95 10.30 12.57
N PRO A 319 7.55 9.93 11.33
CA PRO A 319 8.35 9.08 10.46
C PRO A 319 9.79 9.55 10.29
N THR A 320 10.01 10.85 10.13
CA THR A 320 11.35 11.44 9.99
C THR A 320 12.20 11.18 11.21
N ARG A 321 11.71 11.47 12.41
CA ARG A 321 12.48 11.28 13.64
C ARG A 321 12.84 9.81 13.84
N ARG A 322 11.86 8.91 13.67
CA ARG A 322 12.07 7.47 13.80
C ARG A 322 13.07 6.92 12.77
N PHE A 323 13.08 7.47 11.54
CA PHE A 323 14.08 7.13 10.52
C PHE A 323 15.48 7.56 10.96
N MET A 324 15.62 8.77 11.49
CA MET A 324 16.91 9.32 11.91
C MET A 324 17.49 8.63 13.13
N GLU A 325 16.67 8.12 14.07
CA GLU A 325 17.13 7.39 15.26
C GLU A 325 17.99 6.17 14.95
N THR A 326 17.78 5.54 13.80
CA THR A 326 18.52 4.36 13.36
C THR A 326 19.36 4.61 12.11
N SER A 327 19.66 5.88 11.80
CA SER A 327 20.37 6.30 10.60
C SER A 327 21.79 5.74 10.46
N SER A 328 22.42 5.36 11.58
CA SER A 328 23.74 4.71 11.59
C SER A 328 23.77 3.36 10.83
N ASN A 329 22.61 2.75 10.61
CA ASN A 329 22.48 1.48 9.87
C ASN A 329 22.26 1.69 8.36
N LEU A 330 22.13 2.94 7.91
CA LEU A 330 21.87 3.23 6.51
C LEU A 330 23.13 2.97 5.67
N ARG A 331 22.96 2.33 4.53
CA ARG A 331 24.02 2.15 3.52
C ARG A 331 24.05 3.39 2.63
N PRO A 332 25.21 4.09 2.53
CA PRO A 332 25.30 5.26 1.66
C PRO A 332 25.16 4.84 0.19
N PHE A 333 24.56 5.72 -0.61
CA PHE A 333 24.58 5.57 -2.06
C PHE A 333 25.93 6.06 -2.58
N PRO A 334 26.64 5.30 -3.46
CA PRO A 334 27.93 5.71 -4.01
C PRO A 334 27.83 7.00 -4.83
N GLU A 335 28.87 7.84 -4.80
CA GLU A 335 28.90 9.10 -5.58
C GLU A 335 28.76 8.88 -7.09
N ASP A 336 29.34 7.78 -7.62
CA ASP A 336 29.24 7.34 -9.01
C ASP A 336 28.07 6.37 -9.27
N GLY A 337 27.19 6.23 -8.30
CA GLY A 337 26.10 5.23 -8.27
C GLY A 337 25.07 5.39 -9.40
N GLY A 338 25.02 6.53 -10.08
CA GLY A 338 24.10 6.74 -11.23
C GLY A 338 24.28 5.70 -12.32
N GLU A 339 25.52 5.26 -12.62
CA GLU A 339 25.75 4.21 -13.62
C GLU A 339 25.16 2.84 -13.25
N LEU A 340 24.83 2.61 -11.95
CA LEU A 340 24.20 1.37 -11.50
C LEU A 340 22.78 1.22 -12.07
N PHE A 341 22.14 2.34 -12.41
CA PHE A 341 20.78 2.39 -12.98
C PHE A 341 20.77 2.31 -14.52
N HIS A 342 21.96 2.38 -15.17
CA HIS A 342 22.01 2.26 -16.61
C HIS A 342 21.56 0.87 -17.08
N CYS A 343 20.70 0.87 -18.08
CA CYS A 343 20.34 -0.33 -18.81
C CYS A 343 21.54 -0.82 -19.61
N ARG A 344 21.83 -2.13 -19.58
CA ARG A 344 22.91 -2.76 -20.35
C ARG A 344 22.36 -3.82 -21.26
N LEU A 345 22.81 -3.80 -22.51
CA LEU A 345 22.39 -4.72 -23.54
C LEU A 345 23.59 -5.09 -24.42
N THR A 346 23.69 -6.36 -24.78
CA THR A 346 24.68 -6.79 -25.77
C THR A 346 24.15 -6.58 -27.17
N ARG A 347 24.94 -5.94 -28.05
CA ARG A 347 24.63 -5.74 -29.46
C ARG A 347 25.79 -6.20 -30.33
N ARG A 348 25.48 -6.66 -31.54
CA ARG A 348 26.51 -6.93 -32.57
C ARG A 348 26.61 -5.71 -33.45
N VAL A 349 27.84 -5.25 -33.67
CA VAL A 349 28.15 -4.16 -34.61
C VAL A 349 28.13 -4.73 -36.03
N GLY A 350 27.33 -4.14 -36.90
CA GLY A 350 27.20 -4.51 -38.30
C GLY A 350 28.48 -4.18 -39.10
N LYS A 351 28.53 -4.67 -40.34
CA LYS A 351 29.66 -4.38 -41.29
C LYS A 351 29.77 -2.88 -41.62
N ASP A 352 28.76 -2.13 -41.40
CA ASP A 352 28.64 -0.69 -41.62
C ASP A 352 28.97 0.15 -40.35
N GLY A 353 29.52 -0.49 -39.31
CA GLY A 353 29.85 0.17 -38.06
C GLY A 353 28.65 0.57 -37.20
N THR A 354 27.46 0.02 -37.47
CA THR A 354 26.24 0.37 -36.77
C THR A 354 25.64 -0.77 -36.00
N PHE A 355 24.81 -0.45 -35.00
CA PHE A 355 23.93 -1.38 -34.32
C PHE A 355 22.52 -0.75 -34.13
N SER A 356 21.51 -1.59 -33.89
CA SER A 356 20.13 -1.15 -33.64
C SER A 356 19.80 -1.17 -32.15
N LEU A 357 19.15 -0.09 -31.65
CA LEU A 357 18.66 0.02 -30.29
C LEU A 357 17.31 0.77 -30.32
N HIS A 358 16.26 0.18 -29.73
CA HIS A 358 14.90 0.79 -29.64
C HIS A 358 14.34 1.27 -31.00
N GLY A 359 14.64 0.55 -32.10
CA GLY A 359 14.15 0.89 -33.44
C GLY A 359 14.97 1.97 -34.16
N ALA A 360 15.96 2.59 -33.52
CA ALA A 360 16.92 3.51 -34.10
C ALA A 360 18.26 2.83 -34.39
N ARG A 361 19.02 3.37 -35.35
CA ARG A 361 20.37 2.91 -35.68
C ARG A 361 21.39 3.89 -35.13
N TYR A 362 22.45 3.33 -34.54
CA TYR A 362 23.56 4.08 -33.94
C TYR A 362 24.87 3.67 -34.55
N GLU A 363 25.75 4.62 -34.82
CA GLU A 363 27.10 4.38 -35.28
C GLU A 363 28.09 4.38 -34.09
N THR A 364 29.08 3.53 -34.17
CA THR A 364 30.17 3.41 -33.21
C THR A 364 31.52 3.30 -33.92
N ASP A 365 32.61 3.16 -33.18
CA ASP A 365 33.93 3.06 -33.74
C ASP A 365 34.03 1.90 -34.75
N SER A 366 34.67 2.19 -35.88
CA SER A 366 34.89 1.22 -36.97
C SER A 366 35.74 0.01 -36.59
N GLY A 367 36.59 0.14 -35.57
CA GLY A 367 37.37 -0.96 -35.00
C GLY A 367 36.54 -2.05 -34.34
N LEU A 368 35.26 -1.76 -34.06
CA LEU A 368 34.33 -2.71 -33.44
C LEU A 368 33.44 -3.49 -34.43
N VAL A 369 33.66 -3.31 -35.74
CA VAL A 369 32.90 -4.00 -36.79
C VAL A 369 32.96 -5.51 -36.60
N GLY A 370 31.80 -6.16 -36.56
CA GLY A 370 31.67 -7.61 -36.38
C GLY A 370 31.68 -8.08 -34.92
N SER A 371 32.15 -7.25 -33.99
CA SER A 371 32.26 -7.56 -32.57
C SER A 371 30.89 -7.51 -31.84
N ARG A 372 30.84 -8.20 -30.72
CA ARG A 372 29.75 -8.02 -29.74
C ARG A 372 30.21 -6.97 -28.73
N VAL A 373 29.41 -5.94 -28.54
CA VAL A 373 29.67 -4.84 -27.61
C VAL A 373 28.57 -4.77 -26.57
N GLU A 374 28.93 -4.37 -25.36
CA GLU A 374 27.95 -3.97 -24.33
C GLU A 374 27.57 -2.51 -24.59
N VAL A 375 26.30 -2.26 -24.69
CA VAL A 375 25.72 -0.94 -24.86
C VAL A 375 25.03 -0.56 -23.56
N SER A 376 25.38 0.58 -22.97
CA SER A 376 24.74 1.09 -21.76
C SER A 376 24.15 2.48 -22.00
N TYR A 377 23.00 2.75 -21.39
CA TYR A 377 22.31 4.03 -21.49
C TYR A 377 21.45 4.28 -20.25
N ASP A 378 21.28 5.56 -19.89
CA ASP A 378 20.31 5.98 -18.88
C ASP A 378 18.91 6.02 -19.51
N LEU A 379 17.92 5.48 -18.80
CA LEU A 379 16.50 5.56 -19.22
C LEU A 379 15.95 6.98 -19.20
N LYS A 380 16.55 7.91 -18.44
CA LYS A 380 16.23 9.33 -18.43
C LYS A 380 16.73 10.06 -19.68
N GLU A 381 17.88 9.61 -20.23
CA GLU A 381 18.54 10.17 -21.38
C GLU A 381 18.89 9.06 -22.41
N PRO A 382 17.86 8.42 -23.00
CA PRO A 382 18.04 7.21 -23.81
C PRO A 382 18.85 7.43 -25.10
N GLU A 383 19.07 8.69 -25.50
CA GLU A 383 19.95 9.08 -26.60
C GLU A 383 21.42 9.10 -26.22
N ARG A 384 21.78 9.12 -24.95
CA ARG A 384 23.17 9.05 -24.48
C ARG A 384 23.60 7.60 -24.31
N ILE A 385 24.16 7.06 -25.39
CA ILE A 385 24.56 5.66 -25.44
C ILE A 385 26.06 5.55 -25.30
N TYR A 386 26.50 4.69 -24.35
CA TYR A 386 27.90 4.35 -24.13
C TYR A 386 28.15 2.94 -24.62
N VAL A 387 29.32 2.72 -25.20
CA VAL A 387 29.76 1.43 -25.76
C VAL A 387 30.96 0.92 -24.99
N ARG A 388 30.92 -0.34 -24.58
CA ARG A 388 32.03 -1.04 -23.93
C ARG A 388 32.35 -2.31 -24.73
N SER A 389 33.64 -2.62 -24.87
CA SER A 389 34.13 -3.86 -25.43
C SER A 389 35.13 -4.47 -24.47
N ASP A 390 34.98 -5.76 -24.17
CA ASP A 390 35.85 -6.50 -23.26
C ASP A 390 36.03 -5.78 -21.89
N GLY A 391 34.93 -5.22 -21.37
CA GLY A 391 34.91 -4.51 -20.11
C GLY A 391 35.49 -3.10 -20.12
N LYS A 392 36.08 -2.65 -21.24
CA LYS A 392 36.65 -1.30 -21.39
C LYS A 392 35.67 -0.36 -22.07
N SER A 393 35.60 0.88 -21.61
CA SER A 393 34.84 1.94 -22.28
C SER A 393 35.50 2.28 -23.59
N VAL A 394 34.76 2.21 -24.70
CA VAL A 394 35.24 2.56 -26.05
C VAL A 394 34.80 3.98 -26.42
N GLY A 395 33.70 4.45 -25.89
CA GLY A 395 33.19 5.79 -26.17
C GLY A 395 31.64 5.83 -26.26
N ARG A 396 31.16 6.87 -26.92
CA ARG A 396 29.71 7.08 -27.15
C ARG A 396 29.34 6.64 -28.55
N ALA A 397 28.14 6.07 -28.67
CA ALA A 397 27.49 5.87 -29.97
C ALA A 397 26.57 7.05 -30.28
N PHE A 398 26.44 7.38 -31.56
CA PHE A 398 25.64 8.47 -32.06
C PHE A 398 24.55 7.96 -33.01
N PRO A 399 23.38 8.62 -33.08
CA PRO A 399 22.40 8.30 -34.11
C PRO A 399 23.01 8.41 -35.50
N VAL A 400 22.71 7.46 -36.39
CA VAL A 400 23.24 7.44 -37.76
C VAL A 400 22.74 8.67 -38.51
N ASP A 401 23.65 9.52 -38.97
CA ASP A 401 23.38 10.64 -39.88
C ASP A 401 23.73 10.22 -41.33
N LEU A 402 22.71 9.78 -42.07
CA LEU A 402 22.88 9.36 -43.47
C LEU A 402 23.42 10.45 -44.41
N LYS A 403 23.14 11.74 -44.11
CA LYS A 403 23.62 12.86 -44.94
C LYS A 403 25.08 13.15 -44.66
N ALA A 404 25.47 13.20 -43.41
CA ALA A 404 26.87 13.38 -43.03
C ALA A 404 27.73 12.18 -43.49
N ASN A 405 27.22 10.97 -43.45
CA ASN A 405 27.92 9.77 -43.89
C ASN A 405 28.14 9.69 -45.42
N ALA A 406 27.31 10.36 -46.22
CA ALA A 406 27.50 10.46 -47.66
C ALA A 406 28.76 11.24 -48.05
N THR A 407 29.21 12.15 -47.19
CA THR A 407 30.37 13.03 -47.45
C THR A 407 31.66 12.61 -46.72
N ARG A 408 31.56 11.65 -45.77
CA ARG A 408 32.74 11.14 -45.05
C ARG A 408 33.63 10.31 -45.95
N PRO A 409 34.96 10.57 -46.00
CA PRO A 409 35.90 9.72 -46.74
C PRO A 409 35.90 8.30 -46.16
N ARG A 410 35.77 7.30 -47.01
CA ARG A 410 35.87 5.89 -46.63
C ARG A 410 37.35 5.62 -46.27
N ARG A 411 37.64 5.22 -45.01
CA ARG A 411 38.96 4.69 -44.67
C ARG A 411 39.20 3.46 -45.51
N GLY A 412 40.20 3.54 -46.43
CA GLY A 412 40.65 2.43 -47.25
C GLY A 412 41.18 1.30 -46.36
N ARG A 413 40.95 0.04 -46.74
CA ARG A 413 41.70 -1.08 -46.20
C ARG A 413 43.18 -0.82 -46.47
N GLU A 414 44.01 -0.68 -45.46
CA GLU A 414 45.44 -0.89 -45.57
C GLU A 414 45.63 -2.37 -45.95
N THR A 415 45.77 -2.63 -47.24
CA THR A 415 46.26 -3.89 -47.74
C THR A 415 47.77 -3.87 -47.48
N GLY A 416 48.22 -4.55 -46.43
CA GLY A 416 49.63 -4.91 -46.27
C GLY A 416 50.08 -5.72 -47.49
N ARG A 417 50.72 -5.06 -48.43
CA ARG A 417 51.57 -5.70 -49.39
C ARG A 417 52.96 -5.81 -48.75
N GLU A 418 53.28 -6.99 -48.28
CA GLU A 418 54.67 -7.41 -48.13
C GLU A 418 55.26 -7.51 -49.54
N ASP A 419 56.07 -6.56 -49.92
CA ASP A 419 56.94 -6.70 -51.05
C ASP A 419 58.11 -7.68 -50.69
N SER A 420 57.92 -8.93 -51.12
CA SER A 420 58.99 -9.86 -51.23
C SER A 420 59.77 -9.56 -52.56
N SER A 421 60.78 -8.73 -52.51
CA SER A 421 61.76 -8.60 -53.57
C SER A 421 62.93 -9.48 -53.21
N HIS A 422 63.07 -10.61 -53.90
CA HIS A 422 64.33 -11.31 -54.09
C HIS A 422 65.23 -10.50 -55.00
N ALA A 423 66.45 -10.26 -54.55
CA ALA A 423 67.69 -10.38 -55.33
C ALA A 423 68.87 -10.50 -54.37
#